data_01c3e4b05703233240db14f39f9881aa
#
_entry.id   01c3e4b05703233240db14f39f9881aa
#
_cell.length_a   1.000
_cell.length_b   1.000
_cell.length_c   1.000
_cell.angle_alpha   90.00
_cell.angle_beta   90.00
_cell.angle_gamma   90.00
#
_symmetry.space_group_name_H-M   'P 1'
#
loop_
_entity.id
_entity.type
_entity.pdbx_description
1 polymer ?
#
loop_
_entity_poly.entity_id
_entity_poly.type
_entity_poly.pdbx_seq_one_letter_code
_entity_poly.pdbx_strand_id
1 'polypeptide(L)'
;MSLSNIFTSNLPKIDLHGLDRDTARVFINDFINDNLKQKKELFVIIHGIGSGILKDTTHKTLRDNKKVKEFQIDFYNEGSTIVRLKI
;
A
#
# COMPACT_ATOMS: atom_id res chain seq x y z
N MET A 1 6.03 7.84 15.00
CA MET A 1 6.85 8.28 13.85
C MET A 1 5.95 8.50 12.65
N SER A 2 6.14 9.61 11.96
CA SER A 2 5.37 9.93 10.75
C SER A 2 5.82 9.04 9.59
N LEU A 3 4.87 8.65 8.72
CA LEU A 3 5.18 7.89 7.51
C LEU A 3 6.13 8.63 6.58
N SER A 4 6.14 9.97 6.60
CA SER A 4 7.04 10.74 5.73
C SER A 4 8.52 10.59 6.09
N ASN A 5 8.84 10.07 7.26
CA ASN A 5 10.22 9.87 7.71
C ASN A 5 10.68 8.41 7.61
N ILE A 6 9.90 7.56 6.95
CA ILE A 6 10.18 6.13 6.86
C ILE A 6 11.05 5.84 5.64
N PHE A 7 12.14 5.10 5.84
CA PHE A 7 12.93 4.55 4.74
C PHE A 7 12.25 3.27 4.24
N THR A 8 11.96 3.23 2.94
CA THR A 8 11.17 2.14 2.36
C THR A 8 12.00 1.00 1.78
N SER A 9 13.33 1.15 1.72
CA SER A 9 14.18 0.20 1.00
C SER A 9 14.10 -1.24 1.50
N ASN A 10 13.85 -1.44 2.80
CA ASN A 10 13.77 -2.77 3.40
C ASN A 10 12.35 -3.21 3.72
N LEU A 11 11.34 -2.44 3.31
CA LEU A 11 9.95 -2.81 3.59
C LEU A 11 9.43 -3.79 2.53
N PRO A 12 8.50 -4.67 2.92
CA PRO A 12 7.80 -5.48 1.92
C PRO A 12 7.11 -4.60 0.90
N LYS A 13 7.09 -5.02 -0.35
CA LYS A 13 6.50 -4.24 -1.44
C LYS A 13 5.65 -5.14 -2.32
N ILE A 14 4.56 -4.56 -2.83
CA ILE A 14 3.77 -5.20 -3.86
C ILE A 14 3.63 -4.24 -5.04
N ASP A 15 3.84 -4.73 -6.25
CA ASP A 15 3.75 -3.95 -7.46
C ASP A 15 2.46 -4.31 -8.19
N LEU A 16 1.57 -3.33 -8.36
CA LEU A 16 0.28 -3.51 -9.00
C LEU A 16 0.31 -3.19 -10.49
N HIS A 17 1.49 -2.88 -11.02
CA HIS A 17 1.65 -2.49 -12.41
C HIS A 17 0.97 -3.49 -13.36
N GLY A 18 0.16 -2.98 -14.26
CA GLY A 18 -0.53 -3.81 -15.27
C GLY A 18 -1.79 -4.52 -14.79
N LEU A 19 -2.16 -4.42 -13.52
CA LEU A 19 -3.38 -5.04 -13.01
C LEU A 19 -4.59 -4.15 -13.26
N ASP A 20 -5.76 -4.77 -13.44
CA ASP A 20 -7.02 -4.02 -13.41
C ASP A 20 -7.43 -3.72 -11.97
N ARG A 21 -8.46 -2.87 -11.81
CA ARG A 21 -8.89 -2.42 -10.48
C ARG A 21 -9.33 -3.57 -9.57
N ASP A 22 -10.11 -4.50 -10.10
CA ASP A 22 -10.65 -5.58 -9.28
C ASP A 22 -9.56 -6.52 -8.81
N THR A 23 -8.63 -6.87 -9.70
CA THR A 23 -7.48 -7.70 -9.35
C THR A 23 -6.57 -6.99 -8.35
N ALA A 24 -6.33 -5.70 -8.57
CA ALA A 24 -5.51 -4.91 -7.65
C ALA A 24 -6.10 -4.90 -6.24
N ARG A 25 -7.42 -4.72 -6.12
CA ARG A 25 -8.08 -4.72 -4.82
C ARG A 25 -7.88 -6.04 -4.09
N VAL A 26 -8.04 -7.15 -4.79
CA VAL A 26 -7.83 -8.48 -4.21
C VAL A 26 -6.37 -8.63 -3.74
N PHE A 27 -5.43 -8.24 -4.58
CA PHE A 27 -4.00 -8.34 -4.26
C PHE A 27 -3.64 -7.49 -3.03
N ILE A 28 -4.19 -6.28 -2.93
CA ILE A 28 -3.94 -5.41 -1.78
C ILE A 28 -4.45 -6.06 -0.49
N ASN A 29 -5.67 -6.56 -0.50
CA ASN A 29 -6.26 -7.17 0.69
C ASN A 29 -5.51 -8.45 1.09
N ASP A 30 -5.10 -9.25 0.12
CA ASP A 30 -4.28 -10.44 0.41
C ASP A 30 -2.93 -10.04 1.00
N PHE A 31 -2.31 -9.00 0.48
CA PHE A 31 -1.03 -8.54 0.96
C PHE A 31 -1.13 -7.99 2.40
N ILE A 32 -2.22 -7.28 2.70
CA ILE A 32 -2.50 -6.84 4.08
C ILE A 32 -2.55 -8.05 5.02
N ASN A 33 -3.31 -9.07 4.64
CA ASN A 33 -3.43 -10.27 5.46
C ASN A 33 -2.10 -11.00 5.63
N ASP A 34 -1.31 -11.11 4.56
CA ASP A 34 0.00 -11.75 4.62
C ASP A 34 0.95 -11.01 5.57
N ASN A 35 0.96 -9.68 5.50
CA ASN A 35 1.82 -8.88 6.37
C ASN A 35 1.38 -8.98 7.82
N LEU A 36 0.08 -9.04 8.09
CA LEU A 36 -0.42 -9.24 9.45
C LEU A 36 0.02 -10.58 10.02
N LYS A 37 -0.06 -11.64 9.22
CA LYS A 37 0.39 -12.97 9.66
C LYS A 37 1.87 -12.98 10.02
N GLN A 38 2.67 -12.20 9.30
CA GLN A 38 4.11 -12.09 9.55
C GLN A 38 4.45 -11.01 10.57
N LYS A 39 3.45 -10.37 11.15
CA LYS A 39 3.61 -9.27 12.10
C LYS A 39 4.44 -8.12 11.52
N LYS A 40 4.24 -7.84 10.24
CA LYS A 40 4.88 -6.72 9.53
C LYS A 40 3.95 -5.52 9.58
N GLU A 41 4.35 -4.49 10.30
CA GLU A 41 3.53 -3.31 10.49
C GLU A 41 3.50 -2.38 9.28
N LEU A 42 4.61 -2.32 8.55
CA LEU A 42 4.80 -1.37 7.45
C LEU A 42 5.03 -2.09 6.14
N PHE A 43 4.45 -1.57 5.06
CA PHE A 43 4.73 -2.06 3.71
C PHE A 43 4.47 -0.98 2.68
N VAL A 44 4.81 -1.25 1.43
CA VAL A 44 4.69 -0.30 0.32
C VAL A 44 3.87 -0.93 -0.80
N ILE A 45 2.96 -0.15 -1.36
CA ILE A 45 2.21 -0.53 -2.56
C ILE A 45 2.70 0.34 -3.71
N ILE A 46 3.18 -0.28 -4.77
CA ILE A 46 3.62 0.42 -5.98
C ILE A 46 2.46 0.37 -6.98
N HIS A 47 1.79 1.51 -7.17
CA HIS A 47 0.63 1.61 -8.06
C HIS A 47 0.95 2.37 -9.35
N GLY A 48 2.12 3.00 -9.42
CA GLY A 48 2.53 3.78 -10.57
C GLY A 48 1.92 5.17 -10.58
N ILE A 49 2.33 5.96 -11.56
CA ILE A 49 1.87 7.34 -11.71
C ILE A 49 0.72 7.41 -12.72
N GLY A 50 0.91 6.97 -13.93
CA GLY A 50 -0.07 6.81 -15.00
C GLY A 50 -1.32 7.67 -14.90
N SER A 51 -2.48 7.06 -15.16
CA SER A 51 -3.79 7.74 -15.15
C SER A 51 -4.32 8.01 -13.75
N GLY A 52 -3.71 7.42 -12.71
CA GLY A 52 -4.19 7.55 -11.34
C GLY A 52 -5.24 6.52 -10.96
N ILE A 53 -5.66 5.64 -11.87
CA ILE A 53 -6.70 4.65 -11.59
C ILE A 53 -6.26 3.70 -10.47
N LEU A 54 -5.05 3.15 -10.57
CA LEU A 54 -4.56 2.22 -9.55
C LEU A 54 -4.25 2.93 -8.24
N LYS A 55 -3.80 4.18 -8.29
CA LYS A 55 -3.59 4.96 -7.08
C LYS A 55 -4.92 5.18 -6.35
N ASP A 56 -5.95 5.59 -7.06
CA ASP A 56 -7.27 5.82 -6.47
C ASP A 56 -7.85 4.53 -5.91
N THR A 57 -7.72 3.42 -6.65
CA THR A 57 -8.18 2.11 -6.19
C THR A 57 -7.44 1.69 -4.92
N THR A 58 -6.13 1.89 -4.89
CA THR A 58 -5.30 1.58 -3.72
C THR A 58 -5.79 2.35 -2.50
N HIS A 59 -5.95 3.66 -2.64
CA HIS A 59 -6.34 4.50 -1.51
C HIS A 59 -7.74 4.17 -1.02
N LYS A 60 -8.69 3.91 -1.93
CA LYS A 60 -10.03 3.51 -1.54
C LYS A 60 -10.02 2.17 -0.80
N THR A 61 -9.28 1.19 -1.31
CA THR A 61 -9.17 -0.14 -0.69
C THR A 61 -8.58 -0.02 0.71
N LEU A 62 -7.55 0.80 0.88
CA LEU A 62 -6.92 1.00 2.18
C LEU A 62 -7.86 1.70 3.16
N ARG A 63 -8.60 2.72 2.70
CA ARG A 63 -9.57 3.41 3.57
C ARG A 63 -10.68 2.48 4.03
N ASP A 64 -11.08 1.54 3.19
CA ASP A 64 -12.17 0.62 3.51
C ASP A 64 -11.72 -0.58 4.36
N ASN A 65 -10.42 -0.77 4.55
CA ASN A 65 -9.90 -1.92 5.30
C ASN A 65 -9.60 -1.51 6.74
N LYS A 66 -10.32 -2.12 7.70
CA LYS A 66 -10.23 -1.78 9.12
C LYS A 66 -8.87 -2.10 9.74
N LYS A 67 -8.08 -2.92 9.10
CA LYS A 67 -6.76 -3.33 9.61
C LYS A 67 -5.68 -2.30 9.30
N VAL A 68 -5.97 -1.33 8.44
CA VAL A 68 -5.06 -0.25 8.06
C VAL A 68 -5.19 0.89 9.06
N LYS A 69 -4.07 1.27 9.67
CA LYS A 69 -4.04 2.39 10.60
C LYS A 69 -3.90 3.73 9.89
N GLU A 70 -2.99 3.81 8.93
CA GLU A 70 -2.76 5.02 8.15
C GLU A 70 -2.00 4.68 6.88
N PHE A 71 -2.05 5.58 5.92
CA PHE A 71 -1.28 5.45 4.69
C PHE A 71 -1.04 6.82 4.09
N GLN A 72 0.01 6.94 3.29
CA GLN A 72 0.28 8.17 2.54
C GLN A 72 1.16 7.86 1.33
N ILE A 73 1.11 8.74 0.34
CA ILE A 73 2.00 8.65 -0.82
C ILE A 73 3.44 8.81 -0.33
N ASP A 74 4.34 8.00 -0.88
CA ASP A 74 5.76 8.09 -0.55
C ASP A 74 6.30 9.44 -1.00
N PHE A 75 6.91 10.17 -0.09
CA PHE A 75 7.48 11.48 -0.37
C PHE A 75 8.50 11.45 -1.52
N TYR A 76 9.23 10.35 -1.64
CA TYR A 76 10.29 10.21 -2.64
C TYR A 76 9.84 9.50 -3.92
N ASN A 77 8.62 8.96 -3.96
CA ASN A 77 8.13 8.22 -5.13
C ASN A 77 6.61 8.30 -5.20
N GLU A 78 6.10 9.23 -6.02
CA GLU A 78 4.66 9.45 -6.19
C GLU A 78 3.90 8.22 -6.68
N GLY A 79 4.60 7.27 -7.27
CA GLY A 79 4.01 6.02 -7.76
C GLY A 79 3.83 4.97 -6.68
N SER A 80 4.09 5.31 -5.41
CA SER A 80 4.03 4.37 -4.29
C SER A 80 3.28 4.97 -3.10
N THR A 81 2.66 4.10 -2.31
CA THR A 81 1.97 4.46 -1.07
C THR A 81 2.55 3.62 0.07
N ILE A 82 2.92 4.29 1.16
CA ILE A 82 3.40 3.62 2.37
C ILE A 82 2.20 3.36 3.26
N VAL A 83 2.12 2.16 3.83
CA VAL A 83 0.98 1.73 4.65
C VAL A 83 1.47 1.25 6.01
N ARG A 84 0.74 1.67 7.06
CA ARG A 84 0.92 1.17 8.42
C ARG A 84 -0.32 0.41 8.83
N LEU A 85 -0.13 -0.81 9.32
CA LEU A 85 -1.22 -1.66 9.82
C LEU A 85 -1.40 -1.47 11.32
N LYS A 86 -2.59 -1.80 11.81
CA LYS A 86 -2.91 -1.84 13.25
C LYS A 86 -2.43 -3.17 13.81
N ILE A 87 -1.28 -3.14 14.45
CA ILE A 87 -0.69 -4.33 15.07
C ILE A 87 -0.58 -4.15 16.57
#